data_67ba546ee0011019b7cfa81766754da8
#
_entry.id   67ba546ee0011019b7cfa81766754da8
#
_cell.length_a   1.000
_cell.length_b   1.000
_cell.length_c   1.000
_cell.angle_alpha   90.00
_cell.angle_beta   90.00
_cell.angle_gamma   90.00
#
_symmetry.space_group_name_H-M   'P 1'
#
loop_
_entity.id
_entity.type
_entity.pdbx_description
1 polymer ?
#
loop_
_entity_poly.entity_id
_entity_poly.type
_entity_poly.pdbx_seq_one_letter_code
_entity_poly.pdbx_strand_id
1 'polypeptide(L)'
;EASWNISPGTDVRVVVERVATDGAGNQAGNLTRQLRCARWGLLASWATQARQAFRAFNARSETAASKPTFRESFRSFRAVVPADCWYEWHRPTGAGGREEEIRSRPYAVCRQDEEPLALAGLCSWWRVPSSHPPLRPGPSIHDHRGGTWMLTCTILTRPAREDLAWLHEREPVVLSRTAVDSWLDPTLHDPTQVASLLAGARPALRWWEVGPQISSSRSRGPQLIEPVA
;
A
#
# COMPACT_ATOMS: atom_id res chain seq x y z
N GLU A 1 -4.15 -15.23 -8.65
CA GLU A 1 -3.40 -15.10 -9.89
C GLU A 1 -2.28 -14.10 -9.69
N ALA A 2 -1.08 -14.37 -10.24
CA ALA A 2 0.06 -13.45 -10.18
C ALA A 2 -0.24 -12.21 -11.02
N SER A 3 0.24 -11.03 -10.56
CA SER A 3 0.09 -9.79 -11.30
C SER A 3 1.39 -9.00 -11.28
N TRP A 4 1.88 -8.62 -12.44
CA TRP A 4 3.10 -7.84 -12.63
C TRP A 4 2.83 -6.34 -12.80
N ASN A 5 1.57 -5.92 -12.75
CA ASN A 5 1.19 -4.50 -12.87
C ASN A 5 -0.09 -4.21 -12.07
N ILE A 6 0.10 -3.89 -10.80
CA ILE A 6 -0.99 -3.50 -9.91
C ILE A 6 -0.97 -1.97 -9.76
N SER A 7 -2.05 -1.33 -10.17
CA SER A 7 -2.19 0.13 -10.13
C SER A 7 -3.11 0.57 -8.99
N PRO A 8 -2.95 1.78 -8.44
CA PRO A 8 -3.93 2.37 -7.53
C PRO A 8 -5.36 2.29 -8.09
N GLY A 9 -6.33 2.05 -7.21
CA GLY A 9 -7.73 1.84 -7.57
C GLY A 9 -8.08 0.38 -7.90
N THR A 10 -7.12 -0.55 -7.89
CA THR A 10 -7.38 -1.99 -8.03
C THR A 10 -7.31 -2.70 -6.67
N ASP A 11 -7.77 -3.95 -6.62
CA ASP A 11 -7.70 -4.76 -5.41
C ASP A 11 -6.29 -5.34 -5.24
N VAL A 12 -5.75 -5.23 -4.03
CA VAL A 12 -4.46 -5.79 -3.62
C VAL A 12 -4.65 -6.73 -2.43
N ARG A 13 -3.72 -7.66 -2.27
CA ARG A 13 -3.67 -8.50 -1.06
C ARG A 13 -3.09 -7.70 0.09
N VAL A 14 -3.70 -7.87 1.27
CA VAL A 14 -3.22 -7.28 2.52
C VAL A 14 -3.23 -8.34 3.61
N VAL A 15 -2.21 -8.34 4.44
CA VAL A 15 -2.18 -9.12 5.69
C VAL A 15 -2.59 -8.20 6.82
N VAL A 16 -3.56 -8.64 7.62
CA VAL A 16 -4.07 -7.92 8.79
C VAL A 16 -4.16 -8.86 9.98
N GLU A 17 -4.04 -8.32 11.18
CA GLU A 17 -4.39 -9.03 12.41
C GLU A 17 -5.65 -8.46 13.04
N ARG A 18 -6.43 -9.35 13.64
CA ARG A 18 -7.66 -9.03 14.37
C ARG A 18 -7.73 -9.83 15.65
N VAL A 19 -8.29 -9.24 16.68
CA VAL A 19 -8.71 -10.02 17.84
C VAL A 19 -9.86 -10.92 17.39
N ALA A 20 -9.69 -12.23 17.59
CA ALA A 20 -10.75 -13.19 17.29
C ALA A 20 -11.98 -12.88 18.13
N THR A 21 -13.15 -12.97 17.50
CA THR A 21 -14.44 -12.90 18.23
C THR A 21 -15.04 -14.30 18.32
N ASP A 22 -15.63 -14.61 19.45
CA ASP A 22 -16.46 -15.82 19.58
C ASP A 22 -17.75 -15.69 18.74
N GLY A 23 -18.51 -16.79 18.64
CA GLY A 23 -19.77 -16.81 17.88
C GLY A 23 -20.83 -15.83 18.41
N ALA A 24 -20.66 -15.27 19.61
CA ALA A 24 -21.50 -14.25 20.21
C ALA A 24 -20.98 -12.82 19.98
N GLY A 25 -19.81 -12.68 19.32
CA GLY A 25 -19.20 -11.38 19.03
C GLY A 25 -18.32 -10.82 20.15
N ASN A 26 -18.04 -11.59 21.21
CA ASN A 26 -17.12 -11.19 22.27
C ASN A 26 -15.68 -11.45 21.84
N GLN A 27 -14.75 -10.61 22.31
CA GLN A 27 -13.33 -10.81 22.03
C GLN A 27 -12.81 -12.07 22.72
N ALA A 28 -12.38 -13.05 21.94
CA ALA A 28 -11.83 -14.32 22.45
C ALA A 28 -10.37 -14.22 22.91
N GLY A 29 -9.77 -13.02 22.86
CA GLY A 29 -8.39 -12.76 23.29
C GLY A 29 -7.29 -13.25 22.33
N ASN A 30 -7.58 -14.15 21.40
CA ASN A 30 -6.59 -14.67 20.45
C ASN A 30 -6.46 -13.73 19.24
N LEU A 31 -5.24 -13.45 18.83
CA LEU A 31 -4.96 -12.76 17.57
C LEU A 31 -5.10 -13.73 16.39
N THR A 32 -5.75 -13.29 15.35
CA THR A 32 -5.88 -14.04 14.07
C THR A 32 -5.31 -13.22 12.93
N ARG A 33 -4.28 -13.77 12.30
CA ARG A 33 -3.69 -13.20 11.08
C ARG A 33 -4.50 -13.65 9.87
N GLN A 34 -4.87 -12.71 9.01
CA GLN A 34 -5.76 -12.95 7.89
C GLN A 34 -5.18 -12.34 6.61
N LEU A 35 -5.25 -13.10 5.51
CA LEU A 35 -5.05 -12.56 4.18
C LEU A 35 -6.39 -12.06 3.64
N ARG A 36 -6.42 -10.79 3.27
CA ARG A 36 -7.61 -10.11 2.74
C ARG A 36 -7.30 -9.45 1.39
N CYS A 37 -8.35 -9.05 0.68
CA CYS A 37 -8.22 -8.14 -0.45
C CYS A 37 -8.76 -6.78 -0.06
N ALA A 38 -8.03 -5.72 -0.41
CA ALA A 38 -8.41 -4.34 -0.16
C ALA A 38 -8.23 -3.50 -1.42
N ARG A 39 -9.10 -2.53 -1.65
CA ARG A 39 -8.95 -1.56 -2.73
C ARG A 39 -7.81 -0.60 -2.42
N TRP A 40 -6.82 -0.50 -3.29
CA TRP A 40 -5.70 0.40 -3.10
C TRP A 40 -6.10 1.86 -3.38
N GLY A 41 -6.22 2.61 -2.33
CA GLY A 41 -6.75 3.97 -2.24
C GLY A 41 -7.67 4.05 -1.01
N LEU A 42 -7.13 4.50 0.15
CA LEU A 42 -7.83 4.47 1.41
C LEU A 42 -9.00 5.46 1.42
N LEU A 43 -10.14 4.98 1.86
CA LEU A 43 -11.30 5.80 2.19
C LEU A 43 -11.51 5.76 3.71
N ALA A 44 -11.38 6.90 4.37
CA ALA A 44 -11.74 7.01 5.77
C ALA A 44 -13.21 6.63 5.97
N SER A 45 -13.58 6.11 7.15
CA SER A 45 -14.96 5.66 7.44
C SER A 45 -16.02 6.75 7.22
N TRP A 46 -15.65 8.00 7.36
CA TRP A 46 -16.51 9.19 7.15
C TRP A 46 -16.48 9.72 5.70
N ALA A 47 -15.71 9.14 4.80
CA ALA A 47 -15.63 9.59 3.41
C ALA A 47 -17.00 9.46 2.72
N THR A 48 -17.40 10.50 2.02
CA THR A 48 -18.70 10.56 1.35
C THR A 48 -18.65 10.20 -0.13
N GLN A 49 -17.44 10.15 -0.70
CA GLN A 49 -17.25 9.94 -2.13
C GLN A 49 -16.05 9.03 -2.40
N ALA A 50 -16.26 8.00 -3.23
CA ALA A 50 -15.23 7.04 -3.60
C ALA A 50 -14.01 7.67 -4.31
N ARG A 51 -14.20 8.80 -5.01
CA ARG A 51 -13.09 9.52 -5.68
C ARG A 51 -12.01 10.04 -4.73
N GLN A 52 -12.30 10.16 -3.43
CA GLN A 52 -11.31 10.56 -2.43
C GLN A 52 -10.17 9.53 -2.31
N ALA A 53 -10.41 8.27 -2.67
CA ALA A 53 -9.41 7.22 -2.72
C ALA A 53 -8.21 7.54 -3.63
N PHE A 54 -8.46 8.24 -4.76
CA PHE A 54 -7.39 8.60 -5.71
C PHE A 54 -6.32 9.53 -5.14
N ARG A 55 -6.56 10.16 -3.98
CA ARG A 55 -5.60 11.02 -3.28
C ARG A 55 -4.97 10.35 -2.07
N ALA A 56 -5.33 9.11 -1.80
CA ALA A 56 -4.95 8.39 -0.59
C ALA A 56 -4.44 6.97 -0.87
N PHE A 57 -3.84 6.73 -2.05
CA PHE A 57 -3.18 5.46 -2.34
C PHE A 57 -1.82 5.35 -1.63
N ASN A 58 -1.16 6.48 -1.35
CA ASN A 58 0.01 6.56 -0.48
C ASN A 58 -0.23 7.55 0.66
N ALA A 59 0.38 7.28 1.82
CA ALA A 59 0.37 8.16 2.98
C ALA A 59 1.80 8.40 3.48
N ARG A 60 2.14 9.65 3.78
CA ARG A 60 3.45 9.98 4.37
C ARG A 60 3.50 9.47 5.81
N SER A 61 4.47 8.64 6.15
CA SER A 61 4.64 8.07 7.50
C SER A 61 4.79 9.17 8.56
N GLU A 62 5.42 10.28 8.21
CA GLU A 62 5.68 11.42 9.11
C GLU A 62 4.39 12.13 9.57
N THR A 63 3.32 11.98 8.83
CA THR A 63 2.04 12.68 9.14
C THR A 63 0.84 11.74 9.24
N ALA A 64 1.02 10.44 9.02
CA ALA A 64 -0.07 9.46 9.05
C ALA A 64 -0.78 9.40 10.41
N ALA A 65 -0.02 9.53 11.51
CA ALA A 65 -0.58 9.53 12.86
C ALA A 65 -1.47 10.74 13.18
N SER A 66 -1.32 11.86 12.47
CA SER A 66 -2.04 13.12 12.76
C SER A 66 -3.10 13.45 11.73
N LYS A 67 -2.94 13.07 10.47
CA LYS A 67 -3.89 13.41 9.40
C LYS A 67 -5.24 12.73 9.60
N PRO A 68 -6.36 13.45 9.54
CA PRO A 68 -7.71 12.89 9.75
C PRO A 68 -8.02 11.67 8.89
N THR A 69 -7.53 11.61 7.65
CA THR A 69 -7.75 10.49 6.74
C THR A 69 -7.10 9.19 7.23
N PHE A 70 -5.96 9.26 7.91
CA PHE A 70 -5.12 8.10 8.20
C PHE A 70 -5.00 7.77 9.70
N ARG A 71 -5.18 8.76 10.58
CA ARG A 71 -4.89 8.64 12.02
C ARG A 71 -5.57 7.47 12.72
N GLU A 72 -6.84 7.22 12.37
CA GLU A 72 -7.60 6.11 12.97
C GLU A 72 -7.04 4.75 12.52
N SER A 73 -6.79 4.61 11.23
CA SER A 73 -6.18 3.41 10.68
C SER A 73 -4.75 3.19 11.19
N PHE A 74 -3.97 4.28 11.35
CA PHE A 74 -2.63 4.22 11.92
C PHE A 74 -2.64 3.71 13.36
N ARG A 75 -3.65 4.09 14.12
CA ARG A 75 -3.82 3.66 15.51
C ARG A 75 -4.26 2.21 15.64
N SER A 76 -5.20 1.74 14.81
CA SER A 76 -5.95 0.51 15.11
C SER A 76 -6.16 -0.44 13.94
N PHE A 77 -5.81 -0.08 12.71
CA PHE A 77 -6.02 -0.94 11.55
C PHE A 77 -4.86 -0.91 10.56
N ARG A 78 -3.72 -1.38 11.03
CA ARG A 78 -2.51 -1.52 10.23
C ARG A 78 -2.55 -2.80 9.43
N ALA A 79 -1.79 -2.81 8.34
CA ALA A 79 -1.69 -3.93 7.42
C ALA A 79 -0.27 -4.06 6.87
N VAL A 80 0.04 -5.21 6.32
CA VAL A 80 1.17 -5.42 5.42
C VAL A 80 0.62 -5.65 4.02
N VAL A 81 1.15 -4.93 3.05
CA VAL A 81 0.92 -5.19 1.62
C VAL A 81 2.11 -5.97 1.10
N PRO A 82 1.99 -7.29 0.84
CA PRO A 82 3.08 -8.07 0.27
C PRO A 82 3.24 -7.74 -1.21
N ALA A 83 4.49 -7.55 -1.62
CA ALA A 83 4.86 -7.35 -3.02
C ALA A 83 6.26 -7.90 -3.28
N ASP A 84 6.54 -8.34 -4.49
CA ASP A 84 7.89 -8.74 -4.88
C ASP A 84 8.73 -7.50 -5.22
N CYS A 85 8.13 -6.50 -5.87
CA CYS A 85 8.76 -5.27 -6.30
C CYS A 85 7.76 -4.13 -6.30
N TRP A 86 8.26 -2.90 -6.44
CA TRP A 86 7.43 -1.77 -6.88
C TRP A 86 8.07 -1.12 -8.09
N TYR A 87 7.28 -0.33 -8.82
CA TYR A 87 7.77 0.47 -9.94
C TYR A 87 7.84 1.92 -9.54
N GLU A 88 8.89 2.61 -10.05
CA GLU A 88 9.08 4.02 -9.87
C GLU A 88 9.55 4.66 -11.19
N TRP A 89 9.25 5.93 -11.39
CA TRP A 89 9.54 6.62 -12.65
C TRP A 89 10.58 7.70 -12.44
N HIS A 90 11.77 7.47 -12.98
CA HIS A 90 12.78 8.50 -13.06
C HIS A 90 12.35 9.57 -14.05
N ARG A 91 12.33 10.83 -13.61
CA ARG A 91 12.10 12.00 -14.44
C ARG A 91 13.41 12.79 -14.50
N PRO A 92 14.16 12.74 -15.62
CA PRO A 92 15.38 13.51 -15.74
C PRO A 92 15.08 15.00 -15.55
N THR A 93 15.78 15.65 -14.61
CA THR A 93 15.74 17.09 -14.44
C THR A 93 16.78 17.70 -15.41
N GLY A 94 16.42 17.90 -16.68
CA GLY A 94 17.31 18.46 -17.68
C GLY A 94 16.99 19.93 -17.93
N ALA A 95 17.93 20.80 -17.64
CA ALA A 95 17.95 22.15 -18.21
C ALA A 95 18.40 22.06 -19.68
N GLY A 96 17.49 22.26 -20.63
CA GLY A 96 17.86 22.58 -22.02
C GLY A 96 17.91 21.43 -23.05
N GLY A 97 17.39 20.24 -22.73
CA GLY A 97 17.29 19.13 -23.68
C GLY A 97 16.04 19.20 -24.58
N ARG A 98 16.10 18.58 -25.77
CA ARG A 98 14.94 18.39 -26.64
C ARG A 98 13.86 17.59 -25.92
N GLU A 99 12.57 17.78 -26.25
CA GLU A 99 11.43 17.09 -25.63
C GLU A 99 11.58 15.55 -25.58
N GLU A 100 12.37 14.94 -26.44
CA GLU A 100 12.66 13.50 -26.46
C GLU A 100 13.53 13.03 -25.28
N GLU A 101 14.32 13.89 -24.65
CA GLU A 101 15.20 13.56 -23.52
C GLU A 101 14.48 13.58 -22.16
N ILE A 102 13.22 14.08 -22.12
CA ILE A 102 12.43 14.25 -20.90
C ILE A 102 11.47 13.06 -20.65
N ARG A 103 11.60 11.98 -21.42
CA ARG A 103 10.74 10.81 -21.21
C ARG A 103 11.01 10.18 -19.84
N SER A 104 9.94 10.05 -19.06
CA SER A 104 9.97 9.32 -17.80
C SER A 104 10.35 7.86 -18.06
N ARG A 105 11.40 7.38 -17.38
CA ARG A 105 11.89 6.00 -17.49
C ARG A 105 11.44 5.20 -16.26
N PRO A 106 10.71 4.09 -16.46
CA PRO A 106 10.28 3.24 -15.35
C PRO A 106 11.38 2.31 -14.89
N TYR A 107 11.44 2.12 -13.57
CA TYR A 107 12.35 1.18 -12.91
C TYR A 107 11.56 0.21 -12.04
N ALA A 108 11.95 -1.05 -12.04
CA ALA A 108 11.54 -2.01 -11.02
C ALA A 108 12.53 -1.91 -9.86
N VAL A 109 12.00 -1.89 -8.63
CA VAL A 109 12.79 -1.86 -7.40
C VAL A 109 12.36 -3.03 -6.54
N CYS A 110 13.29 -3.93 -6.23
CA CYS A 110 13.07 -5.17 -5.48
C CYS A 110 14.11 -5.32 -4.37
N ARG A 111 13.88 -6.24 -3.45
CA ARG A 111 14.91 -6.61 -2.48
C ARG A 111 16.08 -7.33 -3.17
N GLN A 112 17.29 -7.07 -2.69
CA GLN A 112 18.49 -7.72 -3.22
C GLN A 112 18.55 -9.22 -2.89
N ASP A 113 17.98 -9.61 -1.75
CA ASP A 113 17.91 -11.00 -1.28
C ASP A 113 16.72 -11.80 -1.86
N GLU A 114 15.97 -11.20 -2.79
CA GLU A 114 14.80 -11.78 -3.48
C GLU A 114 13.63 -12.15 -2.57
N GLU A 115 13.70 -11.84 -1.27
CA GLU A 115 12.57 -12.00 -0.37
C GLU A 115 11.45 -10.99 -0.68
N PRO A 116 10.18 -11.33 -0.43
CA PRO A 116 9.08 -10.40 -0.61
C PRO A 116 9.21 -9.16 0.26
N LEU A 117 8.73 -8.04 -0.25
CA LEU A 117 8.60 -6.78 0.47
C LEU A 117 7.38 -6.86 1.41
N ALA A 118 7.58 -6.53 2.67
CA ALA A 118 6.50 -6.29 3.62
C ALA A 118 6.23 -4.77 3.68
N LEU A 119 5.42 -4.26 2.75
CA LEU A 119 5.12 -2.83 2.71
C LEU A 119 4.18 -2.44 3.85
N ALA A 120 4.56 -1.45 4.66
CA ALA A 120 3.71 -0.95 5.73
C ALA A 120 2.45 -0.30 5.12
N GLY A 121 1.29 -0.79 5.51
CA GLY A 121 0.01 -0.34 5.02
C GLY A 121 -0.97 -0.01 6.14
N LEU A 122 -2.00 0.74 5.78
CA LEU A 122 -3.15 1.02 6.64
C LEU A 122 -4.41 0.56 5.91
N CYS A 123 -5.39 0.05 6.65
CA CYS A 123 -6.69 -0.32 6.12
C CYS A 123 -7.82 0.51 6.72
N SER A 124 -8.92 0.61 6.00
CA SER A 124 -10.16 1.20 6.49
C SER A 124 -11.36 0.51 5.86
N TRP A 125 -12.39 0.29 6.65
CA TRP A 125 -13.70 -0.07 6.14
C TRP A 125 -14.48 1.18 5.77
N TRP A 126 -14.90 1.25 4.53
CA TRP A 126 -15.77 2.29 4.03
C TRP A 126 -17.16 1.72 3.74
N ARG A 127 -18.17 2.30 4.38
CA ARG A 127 -19.57 1.97 4.09
C ARG A 127 -19.97 2.68 2.80
N VAL A 128 -20.37 1.90 1.80
CA VAL A 128 -20.82 2.46 0.52
C VAL A 128 -22.13 3.20 0.74
N PRO A 129 -22.22 4.50 0.44
CA PRO A 129 -23.47 5.23 0.55
C PRO A 129 -24.54 4.63 -0.36
N SER A 130 -25.81 4.61 0.07
CA SER A 130 -26.93 4.12 -0.75
C SER A 130 -27.14 4.92 -2.04
N SER A 131 -26.70 6.17 -2.04
CA SER A 131 -26.70 7.04 -3.22
C SER A 131 -25.55 6.78 -4.20
N HIS A 132 -24.59 5.92 -3.82
CA HIS A 132 -23.45 5.62 -4.68
C HIS A 132 -23.90 4.67 -5.79
N PRO A 133 -23.49 4.88 -7.06
CA PRO A 133 -23.71 3.89 -8.11
C PRO A 133 -23.17 2.52 -7.68
N PRO A 134 -23.79 1.41 -8.14
CA PRO A 134 -23.32 0.08 -7.82
C PRO A 134 -21.82 -0.07 -8.08
N LEU A 135 -21.08 -0.56 -7.09
CA LEU A 135 -19.67 -0.89 -7.26
C LEU A 135 -19.55 -2.14 -8.12
N ARG A 136 -18.50 -2.21 -8.92
CA ARG A 136 -18.16 -3.47 -9.59
C ARG A 136 -17.86 -4.51 -8.53
N PRO A 137 -18.47 -5.70 -8.58
CA PRO A 137 -18.15 -6.79 -7.66
C PRO A 137 -16.65 -7.06 -7.64
N GLY A 138 -16.12 -7.33 -6.46
CA GLY A 138 -14.71 -7.61 -6.29
C GLY A 138 -14.42 -8.11 -4.88
N PRO A 139 -13.26 -8.72 -4.66
CA PRO A 139 -12.92 -9.37 -3.39
C PRO A 139 -12.75 -8.38 -2.23
N SER A 140 -12.67 -7.07 -2.49
CA SER A 140 -12.66 -6.02 -1.47
C SER A 140 -14.07 -5.57 -1.04
N ILE A 141 -15.13 -6.03 -1.73
CA ILE A 141 -16.52 -5.65 -1.47
C ILE A 141 -17.20 -6.73 -0.62
N HIS A 142 -17.88 -6.31 0.42
CA HIS A 142 -18.55 -7.21 1.36
C HIS A 142 -19.93 -6.68 1.73
N ASP A 143 -20.92 -7.53 1.62
CA ASP A 143 -22.26 -7.25 2.16
C ASP A 143 -22.33 -7.73 3.60
N HIS A 144 -22.54 -6.81 4.53
CA HIS A 144 -22.58 -7.11 5.94
C HIS A 144 -23.43 -6.09 6.72
N ARG A 145 -24.19 -6.57 7.72
CA ARG A 145 -25.00 -5.74 8.62
C ARG A 145 -25.91 -4.72 7.89
N GLY A 146 -26.58 -5.17 6.85
CA GLY A 146 -27.56 -4.34 6.12
C GLY A 146 -26.94 -3.23 5.27
N GLY A 147 -25.74 -3.43 4.76
CA GLY A 147 -25.09 -2.50 3.83
C GLY A 147 -23.91 -3.10 3.12
N THR A 148 -23.50 -2.45 2.04
CA THR A 148 -22.29 -2.80 1.28
C THR A 148 -21.10 -2.07 1.87
N TRP A 149 -20.03 -2.79 2.12
CA TRP A 149 -18.77 -2.27 2.66
C TRP A 149 -17.62 -2.58 1.72
N MET A 150 -16.69 -1.66 1.64
CA MET A 150 -15.45 -1.86 0.89
C MET A 150 -14.25 -1.76 1.84
N LEU A 151 -13.41 -2.80 1.85
CA LEU A 151 -12.11 -2.73 2.49
C LEU A 151 -11.16 -1.96 1.59
N THR A 152 -10.55 -0.91 2.11
CA THR A 152 -9.61 -0.05 1.39
C THR A 152 -8.28 0.01 2.10
N CYS A 153 -7.19 0.28 1.37
CA CYS A 153 -5.86 0.38 1.97
C CYS A 153 -5.03 1.52 1.36
N THR A 154 -3.97 1.90 2.07
CA THR A 154 -2.92 2.80 1.59
C THR A 154 -1.56 2.22 1.96
N ILE A 155 -0.52 2.59 1.22
CA ILE A 155 0.87 2.23 1.52
C ILE A 155 1.54 3.45 2.16
N LEU A 156 2.27 3.22 3.26
CA LEU A 156 3.08 4.25 3.89
C LEU A 156 4.36 4.49 3.07
N THR A 157 4.70 5.76 2.92
CA THR A 157 5.95 6.18 2.28
C THR A 157 6.76 7.06 3.22
N ARG A 158 8.07 7.09 3.03
CA ARG A 158 9.04 7.92 3.75
C ARG A 158 10.00 8.59 2.77
N PRO A 159 10.84 9.56 3.18
CA PRO A 159 11.92 10.07 2.35
C PRO A 159 12.78 8.92 1.83
N ALA A 160 13.10 8.98 0.54
CA ALA A 160 13.93 7.96 -0.10
C ALA A 160 15.32 7.91 0.57
N ARG A 161 15.95 6.74 0.54
CA ARG A 161 17.36 6.58 0.90
C ARG A 161 18.25 7.29 -0.14
N GLU A 162 19.47 7.60 0.24
CA GLU A 162 20.39 8.37 -0.58
C GLU A 162 20.63 7.74 -1.95
N ASP A 163 20.85 6.42 -1.98
CA ASP A 163 21.09 5.64 -3.19
C ASP A 163 19.86 5.50 -4.11
N LEU A 164 18.66 5.85 -3.65
CA LEU A 164 17.40 5.80 -4.41
C LEU A 164 16.81 7.19 -4.69
N ALA A 165 17.34 8.24 -4.04
CA ALA A 165 16.81 9.61 -4.14
C ALA A 165 16.87 10.20 -5.57
N TRP A 166 17.78 9.71 -6.40
CA TRP A 166 17.87 10.08 -7.82
C TRP A 166 16.68 9.60 -8.63
N LEU A 167 16.04 8.48 -8.20
CA LEU A 167 14.89 7.89 -8.88
C LEU A 167 13.58 8.59 -8.47
N HIS A 168 13.39 8.76 -7.16
CA HIS A 168 12.23 9.46 -6.61
C HIS A 168 12.52 9.97 -5.19
N GLU A 169 11.91 11.08 -4.77
CA GLU A 169 12.08 11.67 -3.43
C GLU A 169 11.50 10.82 -2.28
N ARG A 170 10.65 9.86 -2.60
CA ARG A 170 9.96 8.99 -1.64
C ARG A 170 10.18 7.53 -1.97
N GLU A 171 10.22 6.68 -0.92
CA GLU A 171 10.18 5.23 -1.07
C GLU A 171 9.07 4.65 -0.19
N PRO A 172 8.48 3.48 -0.53
CA PRO A 172 7.61 2.75 0.38
C PRO A 172 8.33 2.39 1.68
N VAL A 173 7.61 2.37 2.80
CA VAL A 173 8.16 1.85 4.05
C VAL A 173 8.13 0.33 3.99
N VAL A 174 9.29 -0.29 3.86
CA VAL A 174 9.46 -1.74 3.97
C VAL A 174 9.76 -2.07 5.43
N LEU A 175 8.90 -2.89 6.05
CA LEU A 175 9.08 -3.36 7.41
C LEU A 175 10.17 -4.44 7.46
N SER A 176 10.97 -4.42 8.53
CA SER A 176 11.83 -5.56 8.83
C SER A 176 10.99 -6.77 9.26
N ARG A 177 11.52 -7.97 9.10
CA ARG A 177 10.84 -9.21 9.52
C ARG A 177 10.42 -9.17 10.99
N THR A 178 11.27 -8.60 11.85
CA THR A 178 11.01 -8.46 13.30
C THR A 178 9.95 -7.40 13.62
N ALA A 179 9.73 -6.42 12.76
CA ALA A 179 8.74 -5.37 12.98
C ALA A 179 7.32 -5.77 12.55
N VAL A 180 7.18 -6.79 11.69
CA VAL A 180 5.88 -7.17 11.10
C VAL A 180 4.85 -7.53 12.17
N ASP A 181 5.23 -8.34 13.16
CA ASP A 181 4.31 -8.81 14.20
C ASP A 181 3.82 -7.62 15.07
N SER A 182 4.74 -6.79 15.55
CA SER A 182 4.38 -5.60 16.32
C SER A 182 3.59 -4.57 15.47
N TRP A 183 3.90 -4.46 14.18
CA TRP A 183 3.15 -3.58 13.28
C TRP A 183 1.70 -4.03 13.11
N LEU A 184 1.46 -5.31 13.00
CA LEU A 184 0.13 -5.88 12.81
C LEU A 184 -0.67 -5.98 14.11
N ASP A 185 -0.04 -5.93 15.28
CA ASP A 185 -0.69 -6.08 16.58
C ASP A 185 -1.80 -5.03 16.78
N PRO A 186 -3.08 -5.41 16.76
CA PRO A 186 -4.19 -4.48 16.88
C PRO A 186 -4.33 -3.88 18.29
N THR A 187 -3.59 -4.40 19.28
CA THR A 187 -3.62 -3.92 20.68
C THR A 187 -2.62 -2.79 20.93
N LEU A 188 -1.64 -2.61 20.03
CA LEU A 188 -0.67 -1.52 20.10
C LEU A 188 -1.30 -0.24 19.57
N HIS A 189 -1.67 0.70 20.46
CA HIS A 189 -2.39 1.93 20.11
C HIS A 189 -1.58 3.21 20.25
N ASP A 190 -0.44 3.17 20.96
CA ASP A 190 0.40 4.36 21.14
C ASP A 190 1.03 4.81 19.82
N PRO A 191 0.72 6.02 19.31
CA PRO A 191 1.22 6.47 18.01
C PRO A 191 2.73 6.60 17.96
N THR A 192 3.39 6.89 19.08
CA THR A 192 4.86 7.05 19.17
C THR A 192 5.53 5.68 19.03
N GLN A 193 5.03 4.68 19.75
CA GLN A 193 5.52 3.30 19.65
C GLN A 193 5.27 2.74 18.23
N VAL A 194 4.07 2.96 17.67
CA VAL A 194 3.75 2.55 16.29
C VAL A 194 4.69 3.23 15.29
N ALA A 195 4.95 4.52 15.44
CA ALA A 195 5.84 5.26 14.55
C ALA A 195 7.29 4.75 14.63
N SER A 196 7.76 4.34 15.81
CA SER A 196 9.12 3.80 15.98
C SER A 196 9.37 2.52 15.18
N LEU A 197 8.34 1.72 14.92
CA LEU A 197 8.44 0.52 14.09
C LEU A 197 8.80 0.83 12.63
N LEU A 198 8.46 2.04 12.16
CA LEU A 198 8.75 2.49 10.79
C LEU A 198 10.20 2.94 10.61
N ALA A 199 10.91 3.20 11.70
CA ALA A 199 12.32 3.64 11.70
C ALA A 199 13.32 2.48 11.57
N GLY A 200 12.84 1.23 11.51
CA GLY A 200 13.68 0.04 11.47
C GLY A 200 14.64 -0.04 10.28
N ALA A 201 15.51 -1.04 10.31
CA ALA A 201 16.50 -1.29 9.27
C ALA A 201 15.83 -1.41 7.88
N ARG A 202 16.44 -0.76 6.90
CA ARG A 202 16.00 -0.82 5.50
C ARG A 202 16.67 -2.01 4.82
N PRO A 203 15.94 -2.88 4.13
CA PRO A 203 16.55 -3.97 3.37
C PRO A 203 17.43 -3.40 2.24
N ALA A 204 18.44 -4.12 1.84
CA ALA A 204 19.17 -3.83 0.62
C ALA A 204 18.25 -3.99 -0.59
N LEU A 205 18.32 -3.04 -1.52
CA LEU A 205 17.50 -3.00 -2.72
C LEU A 205 18.38 -3.14 -3.97
N ARG A 206 17.78 -3.64 -5.02
CA ARG A 206 18.29 -3.59 -6.39
C ARG A 206 17.22 -3.00 -7.30
N TRP A 207 17.65 -2.35 -8.37
CA TRP A 207 16.73 -1.73 -9.33
C TRP A 207 17.31 -1.82 -10.73
N TRP A 208 16.43 -1.83 -11.71
CA TRP A 208 16.78 -1.83 -13.12
C TRP A 208 15.68 -1.16 -13.93
N GLU A 209 16.06 -0.59 -15.05
CA GLU A 209 15.10 0.00 -15.99
C GLU A 209 14.27 -1.11 -16.64
N VAL A 210 12.96 -0.87 -16.75
CA VAL A 210 12.02 -1.78 -17.40
C VAL A 210 11.36 -1.11 -18.61
N GLY A 211 10.71 -1.92 -19.44
CA GLY A 211 10.05 -1.41 -20.63
C GLY A 211 8.92 -0.41 -20.33
N PRO A 212 8.69 0.59 -21.20
CA PRO A 212 7.68 1.64 -21.00
C PRO A 212 6.24 1.11 -20.95
N GLN A 213 6.02 -0.15 -21.35
CA GLN A 213 4.72 -0.83 -21.32
C GLN A 213 4.11 -0.88 -19.91
N ILE A 214 4.94 -0.85 -18.85
CA ILE A 214 4.48 -0.82 -17.46
C ILE A 214 3.62 0.42 -17.13
N SER A 215 3.81 1.51 -17.86
CA SER A 215 3.04 2.74 -17.68
C SER A 215 1.56 2.62 -18.07
N SER A 216 1.19 1.57 -18.81
CA SER A 216 -0.20 1.29 -19.14
C SER A 216 -0.80 0.33 -18.10
N SER A 217 -1.80 0.75 -17.36
CA SER A 217 -2.54 -0.10 -16.42
C SER A 217 -3.23 -1.32 -17.08
N ARG A 218 -3.24 -1.40 -18.41
CA ARG A 218 -3.76 -2.53 -19.17
C ARG A 218 -2.71 -3.60 -19.48
N SER A 219 -1.43 -3.25 -19.41
CA SER A 219 -0.34 -4.19 -19.68
C SER A 219 -0.30 -5.30 -18.64
N ARG A 220 -0.02 -6.52 -19.08
CA ARG A 220 0.00 -7.73 -18.25
C ARG A 220 1.19 -8.60 -18.67
N GLY A 221 1.59 -9.49 -17.75
CA GLY A 221 2.57 -10.54 -18.02
C GLY A 221 3.93 -10.28 -17.38
N PRO A 222 4.74 -11.36 -17.27
CA PRO A 222 6.03 -11.33 -16.57
C PRO A 222 7.08 -10.44 -17.25
N GLN A 223 6.98 -10.25 -18.57
CA GLN A 223 7.92 -9.39 -19.34
C GLN A 223 7.95 -7.93 -18.84
N LEU A 224 6.96 -7.50 -18.04
CA LEU A 224 6.90 -6.13 -17.53
C LEU A 224 7.96 -5.84 -16.47
N ILE A 225 8.54 -6.88 -15.85
CA ILE A 225 9.59 -6.73 -14.84
C ILE A 225 10.98 -7.02 -15.43
N GLU A 226 11.06 -7.48 -16.66
CA GLU A 226 12.34 -7.78 -17.31
C GLU A 226 13.13 -6.48 -17.58
N PRO A 227 14.46 -6.48 -17.37
CA PRO A 227 15.27 -5.33 -17.68
C PRO A 227 15.24 -5.03 -19.17
N VAL A 228 15.29 -3.74 -19.51
CA VAL A 228 15.54 -3.33 -20.91
C VAL A 228 16.96 -3.71 -21.30
N ALA A 229 17.12 -4.20 -22.54
CA ALA A 229 18.41 -4.60 -23.07
C ALA A 229 19.33 -3.38 -23.31
#